data_9f137feafcd651717ff51048bf8e33bf
#
_entry.id   9f137feafcd651717ff51048bf8e33bf
#
_cell.length_a   1.000
_cell.length_b   1.000
_cell.length_c   1.000
_cell.angle_alpha   90.00
_cell.angle_beta   90.00
_cell.angle_gamma   90.00
#
_symmetry.space_group_name_H-M   'P 1'
#
loop_
_entity.id
_entity.type
_entity.pdbx_description
1 polymer ?
#
loop_
_entity_poly.entity_id
_entity_poly.type
_entity_poly.pdbx_seq_one_letter_code
_entity_poly.pdbx_strand_id
1 'polypeptide(L)'
;MSQRNLLICFTPLQILIASKILVEKDFDTLLISYVDNDKYRFYFDKISAISRKSWFFKINSTNKFSRMMDMIKLKKIIREFDPHYNIVYFASLDNAFLHLVVSNISFNSIETFDDGSANINKDSTYFKGERKSSFQLLFSALLGIKFNKSIILDKIYKHYSIFEGYSNIVPNVEYIKIFESENLAPPNKVIKIFLGQPFEEMGFIDKEELYLFLRKIGIDYYFP
;
A
#
# COMPACT_ATOMS: atom_id res chain seq x y z
N MET A 1 23.43 16.68 -6.78
CA MET A 1 22.73 15.51 -7.35
C MET A 1 21.31 15.52 -6.79
N SER A 2 20.29 15.48 -7.65
CA SER A 2 18.88 15.43 -7.20
C SER A 2 18.70 14.18 -6.35
N GLN A 3 18.14 14.33 -5.15
CA GLN A 3 17.90 13.20 -4.23
C GLN A 3 16.59 12.52 -4.64
N ARG A 4 16.68 11.64 -5.62
CA ARG A 4 15.53 10.91 -6.17
C ARG A 4 14.99 9.90 -5.17
N ASN A 5 13.68 9.83 -5.07
CA ASN A 5 12.99 8.90 -4.18
C ASN A 5 12.14 7.92 -5.01
N LEU A 6 11.77 6.80 -4.42
CA LEU A 6 10.85 5.83 -5.03
C LEU A 6 9.66 5.61 -4.11
N LEU A 7 8.46 5.78 -4.64
CA LEU A 7 7.23 5.41 -3.98
C LEU A 7 6.72 4.06 -4.52
N ILE A 8 6.39 3.13 -3.63
CA ILE A 8 5.77 1.84 -3.97
C ILE A 8 4.44 1.73 -3.25
N CYS A 9 3.34 1.63 -3.98
CA CYS A 9 1.99 1.49 -3.46
C CYS A 9 1.30 0.23 -4.00
N PHE A 10 0.29 -0.25 -3.27
CA PHE A 10 -0.56 -1.38 -3.65
C PHE A 10 -2.05 -1.02 -3.69
N THR A 11 -2.44 0.06 -3.00
CA THR A 11 -3.84 0.47 -2.86
C THR A 11 -4.02 1.98 -3.02
N PRO A 12 -5.23 2.45 -3.38
CA PRO A 12 -5.57 3.87 -3.39
C PRO A 12 -5.35 4.58 -2.06
N LEU A 13 -5.63 3.92 -0.92
CA LEU A 13 -5.36 4.50 0.41
C LEU A 13 -3.88 4.81 0.60
N GLN A 14 -3.00 3.90 0.18
CA GLN A 14 -1.56 4.11 0.26
C GLN A 14 -1.12 5.31 -0.59
N ILE A 15 -1.69 5.48 -1.79
CA ILE A 15 -1.44 6.66 -2.63
C ILE A 15 -1.89 7.93 -1.93
N LEU A 16 -3.07 7.93 -1.31
CA LEU A 16 -3.61 9.09 -0.58
C LEU A 16 -2.69 9.50 0.58
N ILE A 17 -2.23 8.55 1.38
CA ILE A 17 -1.30 8.80 2.48
C ILE A 17 0.04 9.33 1.93
N ALA A 18 0.61 8.64 0.93
CA ALA A 18 1.88 9.03 0.32
C ALA A 18 1.85 10.43 -0.30
N SER A 19 0.72 10.84 -0.89
CA SER A 19 0.57 12.19 -1.46
C SER A 19 0.74 13.31 -0.44
N LYS A 20 0.47 13.05 0.85
CA LYS A 20 0.71 14.01 1.94
C LYS A 20 2.17 14.02 2.42
N ILE A 21 2.86 12.88 2.30
CA ILE A 21 4.27 12.74 2.71
C ILE A 21 5.22 13.31 1.66
N LEU A 22 4.86 13.19 0.37
CA LEU A 22 5.73 13.47 -0.78
C LEU A 22 5.51 14.86 -1.40
N VAL A 23 4.83 15.76 -0.70
CA VAL A 23 4.68 17.15 -1.13
C VAL A 23 6.08 17.76 -1.38
N GLU A 24 6.28 18.35 -2.58
CA GLU A 24 7.53 19.00 -3.00
C GLU A 24 8.76 18.07 -3.11
N LYS A 25 8.60 16.75 -3.08
CA LYS A 25 9.69 15.80 -3.27
C LYS A 25 9.79 15.31 -4.72
N ASP A 26 11.02 15.11 -5.19
CA ASP A 26 11.26 14.45 -6.50
C ASP A 26 11.23 12.94 -6.32
N PHE A 27 10.28 12.27 -6.98
CA PHE A 27 10.08 10.83 -6.85
C PHE A 27 9.56 10.14 -8.11
N ASP A 28 9.86 8.85 -8.19
CA ASP A 28 9.25 7.91 -9.12
C ASP A 28 8.17 7.11 -8.39
N THR A 29 7.15 6.65 -9.12
CA THR A 29 6.03 5.86 -8.53
C THR A 29 5.88 4.51 -9.20
N LEU A 30 5.75 3.46 -8.39
CA LEU A 30 5.32 2.12 -8.79
C LEU A 30 4.03 1.76 -8.06
N LEU A 31 2.94 1.59 -8.79
CA LEU A 31 1.72 0.97 -8.27
C LEU A 31 1.67 -0.50 -8.69
N ILE A 32 1.62 -1.40 -7.72
CA ILE A 32 1.45 -2.85 -7.90
C ILE A 32 0.07 -3.23 -7.41
N SER A 33 -0.81 -3.74 -8.27
CA SER A 33 -2.18 -4.03 -7.86
C SER A 33 -2.75 -5.31 -8.48
N TYR A 34 -3.60 -6.01 -7.72
CA TYR A 34 -4.47 -7.08 -8.22
C TYR A 34 -5.70 -6.53 -8.94
N VAL A 35 -6.06 -5.28 -8.69
CA VAL A 35 -7.24 -4.61 -9.23
C VAL A 35 -6.81 -3.57 -10.26
N ASP A 36 -7.53 -3.54 -11.39
CA ASP A 36 -7.36 -2.51 -12.42
C ASP A 36 -8.77 -2.05 -12.82
N ASN A 37 -9.25 -1.03 -12.14
CA ASN A 37 -10.54 -0.39 -12.35
C ASN A 37 -10.40 1.13 -12.29
N ASP A 38 -11.48 1.86 -12.58
CA ASP A 38 -11.49 3.33 -12.64
C ASP A 38 -11.01 3.98 -11.33
N LYS A 39 -11.35 3.40 -10.16
CA LYS A 39 -10.90 3.89 -8.86
C LYS A 39 -9.37 3.84 -8.75
N TYR A 40 -8.75 2.70 -9.10
CA TYR A 40 -7.29 2.55 -9.04
C TYR A 40 -6.60 3.44 -10.06
N ARG A 41 -7.15 3.52 -11.28
CA ARG A 41 -6.63 4.41 -12.33
C ARG A 41 -6.70 5.87 -11.94
N PHE A 42 -7.81 6.33 -11.39
CA PHE A 42 -7.97 7.70 -10.91
C PHE A 42 -6.88 8.12 -9.89
N TYR A 43 -6.61 7.29 -8.87
CA TYR A 43 -5.58 7.61 -7.90
C TYR A 43 -4.17 7.49 -8.48
N PHE A 44 -3.94 6.51 -9.36
CA PHE A 44 -2.68 6.37 -10.06
C PHE A 44 -2.39 7.57 -10.97
N ASP A 45 -3.36 8.05 -11.72
CA ASP A 45 -3.19 9.22 -12.60
C ASP A 45 -2.88 10.48 -11.78
N LYS A 46 -3.54 10.65 -10.64
CA LYS A 46 -3.23 11.77 -9.73
C LYS A 46 -1.79 11.76 -9.22
N ILE A 47 -1.29 10.63 -8.75
CA ILE A 47 0.08 10.54 -8.24
C ILE A 47 1.09 10.60 -9.39
N SER A 48 0.77 10.03 -10.54
CA SER A 48 1.62 10.07 -11.75
C SER A 48 1.83 11.48 -12.27
N ALA A 49 0.82 12.35 -12.16
CA ALA A 49 0.90 13.74 -12.60
C ALA A 49 1.97 14.56 -11.85
N ILE A 50 2.33 14.14 -10.64
CA ILE A 50 3.35 14.78 -9.81
C ILE A 50 4.63 13.93 -9.67
N SER A 51 4.66 12.74 -10.27
CA SER A 51 5.82 11.86 -10.32
C SER A 51 6.67 12.15 -11.53
N ARG A 52 7.97 11.94 -11.44
CA ARG A 52 8.89 12.04 -12.57
C ARG A 52 8.70 10.90 -13.59
N LYS A 53 8.61 9.66 -13.08
CA LYS A 53 8.27 8.44 -13.82
C LYS A 53 7.24 7.64 -13.03
N SER A 54 6.36 6.93 -13.72
CA SER A 54 5.36 6.11 -13.07
C SER A 54 5.11 4.81 -13.82
N TRP A 55 4.88 3.73 -13.07
CA TRP A 55 4.57 2.40 -13.59
C TRP A 55 3.35 1.83 -12.87
N PHE A 56 2.38 1.37 -13.65
CA PHE A 56 1.26 0.59 -13.14
C PHE A 56 1.50 -0.89 -13.48
N PHE A 57 1.74 -1.70 -12.46
CA PHE A 57 1.94 -3.13 -12.62
C PHE A 57 0.72 -3.90 -12.11
N LYS A 58 -0.08 -4.45 -13.04
CA LYS A 58 -1.19 -5.32 -12.70
C LYS A 58 -0.70 -6.74 -12.43
N ILE A 59 -1.05 -7.29 -11.27
CA ILE A 59 -0.84 -8.69 -10.92
C ILE A 59 -2.01 -9.50 -11.49
N ASN A 60 -1.71 -10.52 -12.31
CA ASN A 60 -2.71 -11.40 -12.91
C ASN A 60 -2.74 -12.79 -12.25
N SER A 61 -2.07 -12.93 -11.11
CA SER A 61 -1.84 -14.22 -10.47
C SER A 61 -3.12 -14.81 -9.88
N THR A 62 -3.57 -15.92 -10.43
CA THR A 62 -4.64 -16.77 -9.87
C THR A 62 -4.10 -18.01 -9.15
N ASN A 63 -2.84 -18.36 -9.40
CA ASN A 63 -2.16 -19.51 -8.80
C ASN A 63 -0.66 -19.27 -8.61
N LYS A 64 0.04 -20.23 -8.00
CA LYS A 64 1.47 -20.10 -7.67
C LYS A 64 2.35 -19.89 -8.90
N PHE A 65 2.06 -20.58 -10.01
CA PHE A 65 2.84 -20.47 -11.24
C PHE A 65 2.66 -19.09 -11.90
N SER A 66 1.42 -18.62 -12.05
CA SER A 66 1.16 -17.28 -12.60
C SER A 66 1.79 -16.17 -11.75
N ARG A 67 1.82 -16.36 -10.40
CA ARG A 67 2.52 -15.43 -9.50
C ARG A 67 4.03 -15.38 -9.76
N MET A 68 4.66 -16.52 -10.05
CA MET A 68 6.08 -16.56 -10.44
C MET A 68 6.31 -15.78 -11.75
N MET A 69 5.43 -15.96 -12.73
CA MET A 69 5.52 -15.23 -14.00
C MET A 69 5.38 -13.72 -13.81
N ASP A 70 4.44 -13.29 -12.96
CA ASP A 70 4.28 -11.87 -12.65
C ASP A 70 5.51 -11.29 -11.92
N MET A 71 6.14 -12.04 -11.01
CA MET A 71 7.40 -11.61 -10.38
C MET A 71 8.54 -11.46 -11.38
N ILE A 72 8.64 -12.36 -12.38
CA ILE A 72 9.62 -12.25 -13.48
C ILE A 72 9.34 -11.01 -14.34
N LYS A 73 8.07 -10.74 -14.66
CA LYS A 73 7.68 -9.53 -15.42
C LYS A 73 8.02 -8.26 -14.63
N LEU A 74 7.69 -8.22 -13.33
CA LEU A 74 8.04 -7.09 -12.49
C LEU A 74 9.56 -6.88 -12.43
N LYS A 75 10.35 -7.96 -12.35
CA LYS A 75 11.81 -7.86 -12.37
C LYS A 75 12.35 -7.24 -13.66
N LYS A 76 11.64 -7.39 -14.80
CA LYS A 76 12.01 -6.70 -16.06
C LYS A 76 11.74 -5.19 -15.96
N ILE A 77 10.62 -4.79 -15.38
CA ILE A 77 10.27 -3.38 -15.14
C ILE A 77 11.28 -2.70 -14.20
N ILE A 78 11.73 -3.38 -13.16
CA ILE A 78 12.73 -2.84 -12.22
C ILE A 78 14.05 -2.45 -12.94
N ARG A 79 14.36 -3.04 -14.08
CA ARG A 79 15.56 -2.65 -14.88
C ARG A 79 15.45 -1.26 -15.52
N GLU A 80 14.24 -0.71 -15.60
CA GLU A 80 13.97 0.64 -16.11
C GLU A 80 14.11 1.72 -15.02
N PHE A 81 14.24 1.29 -13.76
CA PHE A 81 14.38 2.18 -12.61
C PHE A 81 15.74 2.87 -12.60
N ASP A 82 15.82 3.95 -11.88
CA ASP A 82 17.10 4.60 -11.66
C ASP A 82 18.03 3.67 -10.87
N PRO A 83 19.34 3.74 -11.12
CA PRO A 83 20.30 2.82 -10.49
C PRO A 83 20.40 3.00 -8.98
N HIS A 84 20.00 4.17 -8.45
CA HIS A 84 20.05 4.47 -7.02
C HIS A 84 18.97 5.48 -6.63
N TYR A 85 18.29 5.22 -5.52
CA TYR A 85 17.34 6.11 -4.86
C TYR A 85 17.87 6.61 -3.52
N ASN A 86 17.45 7.79 -3.11
CA ASN A 86 17.78 8.29 -1.77
C ASN A 86 16.90 7.61 -0.72
N ILE A 87 15.59 7.72 -0.87
CA ILE A 87 14.61 7.11 0.03
C ILE A 87 13.63 6.25 -0.77
N VAL A 88 13.29 5.08 -0.23
CA VAL A 88 12.21 4.24 -0.75
C VAL A 88 11.04 4.30 0.23
N TYR A 89 9.88 4.74 -0.26
CA TYR A 89 8.63 4.87 0.50
C TYR A 89 7.67 3.73 0.18
N PHE A 90 7.14 3.05 1.18
CA PHE A 90 6.13 2.01 1.02
C PHE A 90 5.37 1.71 2.32
N ALA A 91 4.29 0.91 2.21
CA ALA A 91 3.43 0.54 3.34
C ALA A 91 3.42 -0.97 3.63
N SER A 92 3.28 -1.81 2.63
CA SER A 92 3.01 -3.26 2.77
C SER A 92 4.28 -4.06 3.09
N LEU A 93 4.61 -4.23 4.38
CA LEU A 93 5.87 -4.81 4.85
C LEU A 93 6.04 -6.32 4.54
N ASP A 94 4.95 -7.07 4.39
CA ASP A 94 4.94 -8.53 4.18
C ASP A 94 4.69 -8.96 2.73
N ASN A 95 4.65 -8.00 1.78
CA ASN A 95 4.33 -8.27 0.40
C ASN A 95 5.55 -8.77 -0.39
N ALA A 96 5.43 -9.95 -1.02
CA ALA A 96 6.52 -10.58 -1.77
C ALA A 96 6.96 -9.79 -3.02
N PHE A 97 6.06 -9.03 -3.66
CA PHE A 97 6.41 -8.15 -4.78
C PHE A 97 7.22 -6.94 -4.29
N LEU A 98 6.87 -6.39 -3.11
CA LEU A 98 7.68 -5.37 -2.46
C LEU A 98 9.10 -5.92 -2.19
N HIS A 99 9.19 -7.10 -1.57
CA HIS A 99 10.49 -7.73 -1.27
C HIS A 99 11.34 -7.90 -2.54
N LEU A 100 10.72 -8.24 -3.68
CA LEU A 100 11.41 -8.33 -4.97
C LEU A 100 11.96 -6.96 -5.38
N VAL A 101 11.14 -5.89 -5.33
CA VAL A 101 11.56 -4.55 -5.73
C VAL A 101 12.73 -4.08 -4.88
N VAL A 102 12.56 -4.02 -3.55
CA VAL A 102 13.60 -3.49 -2.64
C VAL A 102 14.88 -4.32 -2.64
N SER A 103 14.81 -5.59 -3.03
CA SER A 103 16.01 -6.46 -3.16
C SER A 103 16.80 -6.23 -4.44
N ASN A 104 16.21 -5.61 -5.46
CA ASN A 104 16.81 -5.47 -6.79
C ASN A 104 17.08 -4.00 -7.17
N ILE A 105 16.99 -3.08 -6.22
CA ILE A 105 17.35 -1.65 -6.37
C ILE A 105 18.40 -1.27 -5.32
N SER A 106 19.07 -0.14 -5.54
CA SER A 106 19.97 0.48 -4.57
C SER A 106 19.33 1.71 -3.96
N PHE A 107 19.46 1.90 -2.64
CA PHE A 107 18.91 3.05 -1.93
C PHE A 107 19.66 3.31 -0.62
N ASN A 108 19.52 4.54 -0.08
CA ASN A 108 20.14 4.92 1.18
C ASN A 108 19.27 4.59 2.40
N SER A 109 17.95 4.83 2.29
CA SER A 109 17.03 4.75 3.43
C SER A 109 15.67 4.19 3.07
N ILE A 110 14.97 3.63 4.06
CA ILE A 110 13.59 3.18 3.99
C ILE A 110 12.75 4.08 4.90
N GLU A 111 11.70 4.66 4.34
CA GLU A 111 10.62 5.28 5.09
C GLU A 111 9.31 4.59 4.76
N THR A 112 8.50 4.33 5.79
CA THR A 112 7.25 3.59 5.63
C THR A 112 6.05 4.40 6.09
N PHE A 113 4.86 3.97 5.71
CA PHE A 113 3.62 4.57 6.17
C PHE A 113 2.54 3.50 6.35
N ASP A 114 1.42 3.86 6.95
CA ASP A 114 0.36 2.92 7.31
C ASP A 114 -0.23 2.19 6.09
N ASP A 115 -0.41 0.87 6.27
CA ASP A 115 -1.21 -0.01 5.38
C ASP A 115 -2.53 -0.35 6.08
N GLY A 116 -3.40 0.64 6.20
CA GLY A 116 -4.54 0.55 7.09
C GLY A 116 -4.09 0.33 8.54
N SER A 117 -4.80 -0.51 9.31
CA SER A 117 -4.49 -0.77 10.72
C SER A 117 -3.51 -1.93 10.97
N ALA A 118 -2.87 -2.48 9.94
CA ALA A 118 -2.06 -3.71 10.06
C ALA A 118 -0.87 -3.58 11.03
N ASN A 119 -0.27 -2.41 11.11
CA ASN A 119 0.90 -2.12 11.93
C ASN A 119 0.58 -1.75 13.39
N ILE A 120 -0.67 -1.48 13.72
CA ILE A 120 -1.15 -1.23 15.10
C ILE A 120 -1.98 -2.38 15.67
N ASN A 121 -2.49 -3.27 14.83
CA ASN A 121 -3.28 -4.43 15.24
C ASN A 121 -2.38 -5.63 15.52
N LYS A 122 -2.25 -6.03 16.78
CA LYS A 122 -1.42 -7.16 17.23
C LYS A 122 -1.80 -8.52 16.61
N ASP A 123 -3.05 -8.68 16.16
CA ASP A 123 -3.53 -9.90 15.49
C ASP A 123 -3.20 -9.94 14.00
N SER A 124 -2.67 -8.86 13.43
CA SER A 124 -2.32 -8.78 12.02
C SER A 124 -1.16 -9.70 11.63
N THR A 125 -1.03 -9.94 10.32
CA THR A 125 0.10 -10.71 9.75
C THR A 125 1.46 -10.06 10.03
N TYR A 126 1.49 -8.77 10.32
CA TYR A 126 2.73 -8.06 10.63
C TYR A 126 3.38 -8.55 11.92
N PHE A 127 2.59 -8.96 12.91
CA PHE A 127 3.07 -9.50 14.18
C PHE A 127 3.32 -11.01 14.15
N LYS A 128 2.88 -11.71 13.08
CA LYS A 128 3.05 -13.16 12.93
C LYS A 128 4.28 -13.48 12.10
N GLY A 129 4.98 -14.55 12.46
CA GLY A 129 6.11 -15.04 11.67
C GLY A 129 5.65 -15.65 10.34
N GLU A 130 6.44 -15.47 9.30
CA GLU A 130 6.22 -16.12 8.00
C GLU A 130 6.93 -17.46 7.92
N ARG A 131 6.23 -18.50 7.45
CA ARG A 131 6.84 -19.78 7.07
C ARG A 131 6.88 -19.88 5.55
N LYS A 132 8.06 -20.00 4.97
CA LYS A 132 8.27 -20.21 3.54
C LYS A 132 8.60 -21.67 3.27
N SER A 133 8.03 -22.27 2.23
CA SER A 133 8.42 -23.60 1.77
C SER A 133 9.82 -23.55 1.12
N SER A 134 10.51 -24.72 1.06
CA SER A 134 11.83 -24.81 0.41
C SER A 134 11.81 -24.34 -1.04
N PHE A 135 10.71 -24.62 -1.78
CA PHE A 135 10.53 -24.14 -3.14
C PHE A 135 10.43 -22.60 -3.22
N GLN A 136 9.70 -21.96 -2.30
CA GLN A 136 9.61 -20.50 -2.24
C GLN A 136 10.97 -19.87 -1.90
N LEU A 137 11.78 -20.49 -1.04
CA LEU A 137 13.13 -20.04 -0.71
C LEU A 137 14.05 -20.10 -1.93
N LEU A 138 14.05 -21.24 -2.65
CA LEU A 138 14.84 -21.41 -3.87
C LEU A 138 14.45 -20.38 -4.93
N PHE A 139 13.16 -20.22 -5.19
CA PHE A 139 12.67 -19.26 -6.17
C PHE A 139 13.00 -17.82 -5.78
N SER A 140 12.88 -17.47 -4.50
CA SER A 140 13.30 -16.16 -3.98
C SER A 140 14.78 -15.90 -4.22
N ALA A 141 15.62 -16.91 -4.00
CA ALA A 141 17.07 -16.81 -4.27
C ALA A 141 17.38 -16.57 -5.75
N LEU A 142 16.70 -17.29 -6.66
CA LEU A 142 16.82 -17.10 -8.13
C LEU A 142 16.42 -15.70 -8.59
N LEU A 143 15.41 -15.11 -7.95
CA LEU A 143 15.00 -13.74 -8.22
C LEU A 143 15.87 -12.68 -7.54
N GLY A 144 16.81 -13.08 -6.69
CA GLY A 144 17.69 -12.18 -5.93
C GLY A 144 16.97 -11.49 -4.77
N ILE A 145 15.91 -12.11 -4.22
CA ILE A 145 15.16 -11.55 -3.08
C ILE A 145 15.97 -11.76 -1.79
N LYS A 146 16.50 -10.68 -1.26
CA LYS A 146 17.32 -10.64 -0.03
C LYS A 146 16.53 -10.05 1.16
N PHE A 147 15.59 -9.17 0.89
CA PHE A 147 14.75 -8.54 1.90
C PHE A 147 13.54 -9.42 2.24
N ASN A 148 13.16 -9.41 3.50
CA ASN A 148 11.92 -9.94 4.04
C ASN A 148 11.37 -8.96 5.07
N LYS A 149 10.20 -9.24 5.64
CA LYS A 149 9.56 -8.37 6.63
C LYS A 149 10.48 -8.02 7.81
N SER A 150 11.17 -9.01 8.40
CA SER A 150 12.07 -8.79 9.54
C SER A 150 13.22 -7.85 9.18
N ILE A 151 13.91 -8.12 8.07
CA ILE A 151 15.04 -7.28 7.61
C ILE A 151 14.57 -5.86 7.27
N ILE A 152 13.35 -5.70 6.72
CA ILE A 152 12.76 -4.40 6.45
C ILE A 152 12.52 -3.66 7.76
N LEU A 153 11.85 -4.28 8.74
CA LEU A 153 11.55 -3.68 10.05
C LEU A 153 12.81 -3.14 10.73
N ASP A 154 13.90 -3.90 10.68
CA ASP A 154 15.19 -3.51 11.26
C ASP A 154 15.87 -2.32 10.55
N LYS A 155 15.45 -2.02 9.30
CA LYS A 155 16.05 -0.98 8.46
C LYS A 155 15.17 0.25 8.27
N ILE A 156 13.96 0.27 8.82
CA ILE A 156 13.09 1.44 8.71
C ILE A 156 13.69 2.60 9.50
N TYR A 157 13.94 3.69 8.79
CA TYR A 157 14.43 4.92 9.39
C TYR A 157 13.30 5.71 10.06
N LYS A 158 12.13 5.82 9.38
CA LYS A 158 10.96 6.55 9.84
C LYS A 158 9.67 5.87 9.38
N HIS A 159 8.62 5.97 10.18
CA HIS A 159 7.27 5.54 9.83
C HIS A 159 6.26 6.66 10.01
N TYR A 160 5.45 6.91 8.99
CA TYR A 160 4.36 7.89 9.05
C TYR A 160 3.04 7.19 9.37
N SER A 161 2.43 7.59 10.49
CA SER A 161 1.16 7.00 10.93
C SER A 161 0.02 8.00 10.89
N ILE A 162 -1.16 7.53 10.49
CA ILE A 162 -2.42 8.26 10.59
C ILE A 162 -3.14 7.98 11.91
N PHE A 163 -2.60 7.10 12.74
CA PHE A 163 -3.17 6.66 14.02
C PHE A 163 -2.42 7.27 15.20
N GLU A 164 -2.86 8.44 15.63
CA GLU A 164 -2.28 9.13 16.77
C GLU A 164 -2.56 8.38 18.09
N GLY A 165 -1.53 8.23 18.94
CA GLY A 165 -1.65 7.62 20.26
C GLY A 165 -1.71 6.09 20.29
N TYR A 166 -1.62 5.41 19.14
CA TYR A 166 -1.57 3.96 19.07
C TYR A 166 -0.14 3.41 19.08
N SER A 167 0.07 2.29 19.78
CA SER A 167 1.32 1.55 19.70
C SER A 167 1.50 0.92 18.31
N ASN A 168 2.68 1.07 17.74
CA ASN A 168 3.00 0.60 16.39
C ASN A 168 4.12 -0.46 16.45
N ILE A 169 4.11 -1.43 15.51
CA ILE A 169 5.19 -2.42 15.37
C ILE A 169 6.49 -1.78 14.86
N VAL A 170 6.36 -0.67 14.14
CA VAL A 170 7.50 0.06 13.56
C VAL A 170 7.97 1.11 14.57
N PRO A 171 9.29 1.26 14.79
CA PRO A 171 9.86 2.34 15.59
C PRO A 171 9.82 3.70 14.85
N ASN A 172 10.15 4.79 15.56
CA ASN A 172 10.30 6.13 14.99
C ASN A 172 9.06 6.62 14.23
N VAL A 173 7.91 6.55 14.89
CA VAL A 173 6.62 6.95 14.31
C VAL A 173 6.45 8.46 14.35
N GLU A 174 6.08 9.04 13.21
CA GLU A 174 5.63 10.42 13.06
C GLU A 174 4.15 10.42 12.66
N TYR A 175 3.32 11.11 13.45
CA TYR A 175 1.89 11.24 13.13
C TYR A 175 1.68 12.25 11.99
N ILE A 176 0.85 11.86 11.02
CA ILE A 176 0.43 12.73 9.92
C ILE A 176 -1.10 12.85 9.86
N LYS A 177 -1.59 14.05 9.66
CA LYS A 177 -3.00 14.32 9.48
C LYS A 177 -3.35 14.30 7.99
N ILE A 178 -4.11 13.29 7.55
CA ILE A 178 -4.49 13.17 6.13
C ILE A 178 -5.65 14.09 5.76
N PHE A 179 -6.57 14.31 6.69
CA PHE A 179 -7.72 15.19 6.49
C PHE A 179 -7.60 16.41 7.42
N GLU A 180 -7.69 17.59 6.86
CA GLU A 180 -7.90 18.80 7.63
C GLU A 180 -9.38 18.80 8.03
N SER A 181 -9.67 18.79 9.33
CA SER A 181 -11.01 19.12 9.78
C SER A 181 -11.21 20.61 9.52
N GLU A 182 -11.83 20.97 8.41
CA GLU A 182 -12.50 22.28 8.36
C GLU A 182 -13.48 22.30 9.53
N ASN A 183 -13.54 23.42 10.24
CA ASN A 183 -14.54 23.65 11.28
C ASN A 183 -15.91 23.82 10.60
N LEU A 184 -16.42 22.72 10.08
CA LEU A 184 -17.77 22.67 9.55
C LEU A 184 -18.71 22.79 10.74
N ALA A 185 -19.61 23.75 10.69
CA ALA A 185 -20.69 23.84 11.68
C ALA A 185 -21.39 22.48 11.77
N PRO A 186 -21.75 22.03 12.98
CA PRO A 186 -22.42 20.74 13.14
C PRO A 186 -23.66 20.70 12.23
N PRO A 187 -23.87 19.61 11.49
CA PRO A 187 -25.00 19.52 10.59
C PRO A 187 -26.31 19.62 11.37
N ASN A 188 -27.27 20.40 10.89
CA ASN A 188 -28.60 20.54 11.49
C ASN A 188 -29.41 19.24 11.48
N LYS A 189 -28.91 18.20 10.82
CA LYS A 189 -29.53 16.87 10.71
C LYS A 189 -28.47 15.79 10.96
N VAL A 190 -28.80 14.84 11.80
CA VAL A 190 -27.96 13.64 11.97
C VAL A 190 -28.08 12.78 10.70
N ILE A 191 -26.98 12.65 9.97
CA ILE A 191 -26.87 11.79 8.80
C ILE A 191 -26.10 10.56 9.22
N LYS A 192 -26.66 9.38 8.99
CA LYS A 192 -26.00 8.11 9.24
C LYS A 192 -25.29 7.63 7.98
N ILE A 193 -23.96 7.52 8.07
CA ILE A 193 -23.11 7.06 6.96
C ILE A 193 -22.53 5.69 7.35
N PHE A 194 -22.63 4.73 6.44
CA PHE A 194 -21.96 3.46 6.57
C PHE A 194 -20.73 3.44 5.65
N LEU A 195 -19.56 3.34 6.25
CA LEU A 195 -18.29 3.13 5.55
C LEU A 195 -18.05 1.62 5.51
N GLY A 196 -18.34 1.01 4.39
CA GLY A 196 -18.17 -0.44 4.19
C GLY A 196 -16.80 -0.79 3.61
N GLN A 197 -16.67 -2.06 3.33
CA GLN A 197 -15.65 -2.60 2.43
C GLN A 197 -16.36 -3.14 1.20
N PRO A 198 -15.69 -3.28 0.05
CA PRO A 198 -16.31 -3.70 -1.21
C PRO A 198 -16.65 -5.21 -1.20
N PHE A 199 -17.39 -5.67 -0.18
CA PHE A 199 -17.75 -7.08 -0.02
C PHE A 199 -18.65 -7.59 -1.15
N GLU A 200 -19.47 -6.72 -1.73
CA GLU A 200 -20.30 -7.03 -2.90
C GLU A 200 -19.44 -7.22 -4.15
N GLU A 201 -18.42 -6.38 -4.39
CA GLU A 201 -17.49 -6.52 -5.51
C GLU A 201 -16.62 -7.78 -5.37
N MET A 202 -16.37 -8.20 -4.13
CA MET A 202 -15.61 -9.40 -3.79
C MET A 202 -16.48 -10.67 -3.79
N GLY A 203 -17.81 -10.55 -3.98
CA GLY A 203 -18.74 -11.67 -4.01
C GLY A 203 -19.04 -12.32 -2.65
N PHE A 204 -18.76 -11.64 -1.53
CA PHE A 204 -19.06 -12.14 -0.19
C PHE A 204 -20.50 -11.90 0.24
N ILE A 205 -21.18 -10.93 -0.34
CA ILE A 205 -22.57 -10.58 -0.07
C ILE A 205 -23.24 -10.11 -1.36
N ASP A 206 -24.54 -10.43 -1.51
CA ASP A 206 -25.35 -9.89 -2.60
C ASP A 206 -25.64 -8.40 -2.38
N LYS A 207 -25.57 -7.62 -3.45
CA LYS A 207 -25.73 -6.17 -3.41
C LYS A 207 -27.11 -5.75 -2.92
N GLU A 208 -28.17 -6.43 -3.35
CA GLU A 208 -29.51 -6.12 -2.95
C GLU A 208 -29.77 -6.47 -1.49
N GLU A 209 -29.23 -7.59 -1.02
CA GLU A 209 -29.29 -8.02 0.38
C GLU A 209 -28.59 -7.00 1.29
N LEU A 210 -27.39 -6.53 0.91
CA LEU A 210 -26.68 -5.47 1.64
C LEU A 210 -27.50 -4.19 1.72
N TYR A 211 -28.07 -3.73 0.61
CA TYR A 211 -28.87 -2.50 0.59
C TYR A 211 -30.15 -2.62 1.40
N LEU A 212 -30.84 -3.75 1.38
CA LEU A 212 -32.01 -4.00 2.23
C LEU A 212 -31.63 -3.94 3.72
N PHE A 213 -30.51 -4.55 4.09
CA PHE A 213 -30.01 -4.47 5.46
C PHE A 213 -29.69 -3.05 5.89
N LEU A 214 -28.95 -2.28 5.07
CA LEU A 214 -28.58 -0.89 5.37
C LEU A 214 -29.79 0.02 5.53
N ARG A 215 -30.83 -0.15 4.68
CA ARG A 215 -32.11 0.57 4.80
C ARG A 215 -32.84 0.22 6.10
N LYS A 216 -32.85 -1.07 6.48
CA LYS A 216 -33.50 -1.55 7.71
C LYS A 216 -32.90 -0.91 8.98
N ILE A 217 -31.60 -0.67 9.00
CA ILE A 217 -30.89 -0.01 10.12
C ILE A 217 -30.85 1.51 9.98
N GLY A 218 -31.48 2.07 8.94
CA GLY A 218 -31.67 3.51 8.74
C GLY A 218 -30.36 4.23 8.37
N ILE A 219 -29.58 3.64 7.45
CA ILE A 219 -28.39 4.28 6.88
C ILE A 219 -28.83 5.18 5.70
N ASP A 220 -28.39 6.44 5.71
CA ASP A 220 -28.69 7.42 4.67
C ASP A 220 -27.74 7.29 3.46
N TYR A 221 -26.46 6.99 3.71
CA TYR A 221 -25.43 6.86 2.69
C TYR A 221 -24.53 5.64 2.94
N TYR A 222 -24.22 4.93 1.86
CA TYR A 222 -23.27 3.82 1.84
C TYR A 222 -22.08 4.16 0.93
N PHE A 223 -20.87 3.96 1.46
CA PHE A 223 -19.61 4.06 0.73
C PHE A 223 -18.88 2.73 0.86
N PRO A 224 -18.74 1.96 -0.25
CA PRO A 224 -18.03 0.67 -0.26
C PRO A 224 -16.51 0.82 -0.13
#